data_b4df93ca7c32c33ca0e80f2b93490e81
#
_entry.id   b4df93ca7c32c33ca0e80f2b93490e81
#
_cell.length_a   1.000
_cell.length_b   1.000
_cell.length_c   1.000
_cell.angle_alpha   90.00
_cell.angle_beta   90.00
_cell.angle_gamma   90.00
#
_symmetry.space_group_name_H-M   'P 1'
#
loop_
_entity.id
_entity.type
_entity.pdbx_description
1 polymer ?
#
loop_
_entity_poly.entity_id
_entity_poly.type
_entity_poly.pdbx_seq_one_letter_code
_entity_poly.pdbx_strand_id
1 'polypeptide(L)'
;MPKPIAENWFTVEHLSDGVSRIYEPHMADWLRCNIWHVRGRDRDLVIDTGMGVRPMLEEMTQLTQRPVTAIVTHSHFDHSGGLYEFKTRCCHPVEAPTMAAPTLANTVADTGYVRAEAFTALPYEGFSYKDYFVRPTPITDMLDEGDAIDLGDRVFDVMHLPGHSPGSI
;
A
#
# COMPACT_ATOMS: atom_id res chain seq x y z
N MET A 1 -16.85 24.61 0.50
CA MET A 1 -17.93 23.64 0.22
C MET A 1 -17.50 22.30 0.79
N PRO A 2 -18.40 21.47 1.33
CA PRO A 2 -18.06 20.13 1.76
C PRO A 2 -17.56 19.31 0.54
N LYS A 3 -16.61 18.40 0.76
CA LYS A 3 -16.12 17.54 -0.28
C LYS A 3 -17.13 16.46 -0.61
N PRO A 4 -17.26 16.03 -1.88
CA PRO A 4 -18.09 14.89 -2.25
C PRO A 4 -17.55 13.61 -1.63
N ILE A 5 -18.39 12.61 -1.47
CA ILE A 5 -17.97 11.23 -1.17
C ILE A 5 -17.62 10.55 -2.48
N ALA A 6 -16.48 9.88 -2.54
CA ALA A 6 -16.06 9.15 -3.72
C ALA A 6 -16.95 7.92 -3.94
N GLU A 7 -17.40 7.72 -5.16
CA GLU A 7 -18.10 6.50 -5.56
C GLU A 7 -17.13 5.31 -5.56
N ASN A 8 -16.01 5.46 -6.29
CA ASN A 8 -14.89 4.51 -6.29
C ASN A 8 -13.66 5.22 -5.73
N TRP A 9 -12.87 4.51 -4.92
CA TRP A 9 -11.67 5.07 -4.32
C TRP A 9 -10.41 4.78 -5.12
N PHE A 10 -10.38 3.69 -5.87
CA PHE A 10 -9.22 3.26 -6.64
C PHE A 10 -9.47 3.37 -8.15
N THR A 11 -8.41 3.66 -8.87
CA THR A 11 -8.36 3.60 -10.34
C THR A 11 -7.27 2.62 -10.74
N VAL A 12 -7.56 1.82 -11.77
CA VAL A 12 -6.61 0.85 -12.37
C VAL A 12 -6.22 1.32 -13.75
N GLU A 13 -4.92 1.35 -14.01
CA GLU A 13 -4.34 1.55 -15.32
C GLU A 13 -3.59 0.28 -15.72
N HIS A 14 -4.12 -0.41 -16.74
CA HIS A 14 -3.46 -1.60 -17.28
C HIS A 14 -2.32 -1.18 -18.21
N LEU A 15 -1.12 -1.67 -17.87
CA LEU A 15 0.07 -1.48 -18.68
C LEU A 15 0.31 -2.71 -19.57
N SER A 16 1.55 -3.03 -19.83
CA SER A 16 1.92 -4.23 -20.58
C SER A 16 2.30 -5.38 -19.64
N ASP A 17 2.38 -6.58 -20.18
CA ASP A 17 3.02 -7.73 -19.53
C ASP A 17 2.41 -8.13 -18.16
N GLY A 18 1.11 -7.98 -18.01
CA GLY A 18 0.40 -8.33 -16.78
C GLY A 18 0.65 -7.36 -15.60
N VAL A 19 1.24 -6.21 -15.87
CA VAL A 19 1.46 -5.16 -14.88
C VAL A 19 0.32 -4.16 -14.93
N SER A 20 -0.19 -3.76 -13.77
CA SER A 20 -1.16 -2.69 -13.63
C SER A 20 -0.71 -1.73 -12.54
N ARG A 21 -0.94 -0.44 -12.76
CA ARG A 21 -0.85 0.59 -11.75
C ARG A 21 -2.21 0.83 -11.13
N ILE A 22 -2.30 0.77 -9.82
CA ILE A 22 -3.49 1.13 -9.05
C ILE A 22 -3.12 2.41 -8.28
N TYR A 23 -4.04 3.33 -8.16
CA TYR A 23 -3.82 4.55 -7.39
C TYR A 23 -5.14 5.13 -6.86
N GLU A 24 -5.03 6.02 -5.89
CA GLU A 24 -6.13 6.72 -5.23
C GLU A 24 -6.34 8.09 -5.89
N PRO A 25 -7.24 8.25 -6.92
CA PRO A 25 -7.37 9.47 -7.73
C PRO A 25 -7.83 10.68 -6.91
N HIS A 26 -8.40 10.45 -5.74
CA HIS A 26 -8.86 11.49 -4.83
C HIS A 26 -7.79 12.00 -3.87
N MET A 27 -6.58 11.45 -3.95
CA MET A 27 -5.41 11.94 -3.26
C MET A 27 -4.65 12.96 -4.12
N ALA A 28 -4.10 13.98 -3.48
CA ALA A 28 -3.23 14.95 -4.16
C ALA A 28 -1.98 14.25 -4.75
N ASP A 29 -1.54 14.70 -5.92
CA ASP A 29 -0.44 14.06 -6.67
C ASP A 29 0.87 13.95 -5.87
N TRP A 30 1.12 14.88 -4.97
CA TRP A 30 2.33 14.90 -4.13
C TRP A 30 2.31 13.89 -2.98
N LEU A 31 1.13 13.30 -2.68
CA LEU A 31 0.95 12.28 -1.63
C LEU A 31 0.53 10.93 -2.20
N ARG A 32 0.04 10.91 -3.42
CA ARG A 32 -0.56 9.72 -4.01
C ARG A 32 0.47 8.64 -4.31
N CYS A 33 0.36 7.51 -3.63
CA CYS A 33 1.16 6.31 -3.91
C CYS A 33 0.80 5.69 -5.27
N ASN A 34 1.78 5.10 -5.93
CA ASN A 34 1.57 4.17 -7.03
C ASN A 34 1.62 2.75 -6.46
N ILE A 35 0.49 2.08 -6.49
CA ILE A 35 0.36 0.68 -6.08
C ILE A 35 0.55 -0.17 -7.33
N TRP A 36 1.46 -1.13 -7.31
CA TRP A 36 1.70 -1.99 -8.46
C TRP A 36 1.08 -3.36 -8.25
N HIS A 37 0.28 -3.82 -9.21
CA HIS A 37 -0.20 -5.19 -9.29
C HIS A 37 0.49 -5.88 -10.47
N VAL A 38 1.17 -6.98 -10.19
CA VAL A 38 1.87 -7.81 -11.17
C VAL A 38 1.25 -9.20 -11.16
N ARG A 39 0.72 -9.62 -12.28
CA ARG A 39 0.21 -10.98 -12.46
C ARG A 39 1.37 -11.93 -12.75
N GLY A 40 1.38 -13.04 -12.02
CA GLY A 40 2.27 -14.16 -12.30
C GLY A 40 1.50 -15.42 -12.66
N ARG A 41 2.21 -16.50 -12.99
CA ARG A 41 1.58 -17.77 -13.29
C ARG A 41 0.96 -18.41 -12.06
N ASP A 42 1.64 -18.42 -10.93
CA ASP A 42 1.26 -19.18 -9.73
C ASP A 42 0.62 -18.29 -8.66
N ARG A 43 1.06 -17.05 -8.55
CA ARG A 43 0.54 -16.01 -7.64
C ARG A 43 0.74 -14.62 -8.23
N ASP A 44 0.04 -13.67 -7.69
CA ASP A 44 0.20 -12.27 -8.03
C ASP A 44 1.03 -11.55 -6.95
N LEU A 45 1.64 -10.43 -7.31
CA LEU A 45 2.37 -9.54 -6.42
C LEU A 45 1.66 -8.18 -6.38
N VAL A 46 1.47 -7.65 -5.18
CA VAL A 46 1.05 -6.26 -4.96
C VAL A 46 2.19 -5.54 -4.24
N ILE A 47 2.66 -4.44 -4.80
CA ILE A 47 3.72 -3.60 -4.23
C ILE A 47 3.09 -2.29 -3.79
N ASP A 48 3.18 -2.01 -2.50
CA ASP A 48 2.49 -0.96 -1.77
C ASP A 48 0.96 -1.08 -1.78
N THR A 49 0.29 -0.36 -0.89
CA THR A 49 -1.13 -0.59 -0.62
C THR A 49 -1.91 0.70 -0.36
N GLY A 50 -1.31 1.86 -0.63
CA GLY A 50 -1.95 3.15 -0.44
C GLY A 50 -2.24 3.50 1.02
N MET A 51 -3.14 4.45 1.20
CA MET A 51 -3.48 4.98 2.52
C MET A 51 -4.35 4.04 3.37
N GLY A 52 -5.00 3.05 2.80
CA GLY A 52 -5.89 2.15 3.53
C GLY A 52 -7.15 2.81 4.09
N VAL A 53 -7.55 3.96 3.57
CA VAL A 53 -8.77 4.68 3.98
C VAL A 53 -10.05 4.02 3.46
N ARG A 54 -9.95 3.22 2.38
CA ARG A 54 -10.99 2.31 1.90
C ARG A 54 -10.43 0.92 1.66
N PRO A 55 -11.22 -0.14 1.89
CA PRO A 55 -10.78 -1.51 1.64
C PRO A 55 -10.51 -1.72 0.15
N MET A 56 -9.24 -1.99 -0.19
CA MET A 56 -8.82 -2.21 -1.58
C MET A 56 -9.40 -3.50 -2.15
N LEU A 57 -9.43 -4.58 -1.39
CA LEU A 57 -9.89 -5.88 -1.87
C LEU A 57 -11.41 -5.93 -2.13
N GLU A 58 -12.20 -5.02 -1.54
CA GLU A 58 -13.62 -4.88 -1.82
C GLU A 58 -13.87 -4.23 -3.19
N GLU A 59 -13.07 -3.23 -3.57
CA GLU A 59 -13.18 -2.55 -4.86
C GLU A 59 -12.39 -3.25 -5.97
N MET A 60 -11.24 -3.81 -5.63
CA MET A 60 -10.32 -4.46 -6.57
C MET A 60 -10.48 -5.99 -6.54
N THR A 61 -11.66 -6.48 -6.91
CA THR A 61 -11.99 -7.91 -6.82
C THR A 61 -11.06 -8.82 -7.62
N GLN A 62 -10.38 -8.31 -8.65
CA GLN A 62 -9.35 -9.06 -9.38
C GLN A 62 -8.18 -9.49 -8.48
N LEU A 63 -7.91 -8.77 -7.39
CA LEU A 63 -6.87 -9.13 -6.42
C LEU A 63 -7.27 -10.28 -5.50
N THR A 64 -8.54 -10.70 -5.51
CA THR A 64 -9.03 -11.80 -4.66
C THR A 64 -9.16 -13.13 -5.41
N GLN A 65 -8.96 -13.14 -6.73
CA GLN A 65 -9.19 -14.30 -7.58
C GLN A 65 -8.04 -15.32 -7.55
N ARG A 66 -6.87 -14.92 -7.04
CA ARG A 66 -5.64 -15.72 -7.03
C ARG A 66 -4.90 -15.50 -5.71
N PRO A 67 -3.94 -16.39 -5.35
CA PRO A 67 -3.03 -16.09 -4.26
C PRO A 67 -2.26 -14.79 -4.54
N VAL A 68 -2.19 -13.90 -3.55
CA VAL A 68 -1.47 -12.61 -3.65
C VAL A 68 -0.45 -12.53 -2.53
N THR A 69 0.78 -12.15 -2.88
CA THR A 69 1.79 -11.65 -1.94
C THR A 69 1.74 -10.13 -1.99
N ALA A 70 1.51 -9.48 -0.88
CA ALA A 70 1.60 -8.03 -0.77
C ALA A 70 2.89 -7.64 -0.06
N ILE A 71 3.63 -6.71 -0.64
CA ILE A 71 4.83 -6.13 -0.02
C ILE A 71 4.63 -4.63 0.16
N VAL A 72 5.26 -4.06 1.15
CA VAL A 72 5.44 -2.62 1.24
C VAL A 72 6.91 -2.28 1.07
N THR A 73 7.17 -1.28 0.22
CA THR A 73 8.52 -0.78 -0.01
C THR A 73 9.09 -0.17 1.26
N HIS A 74 8.24 0.41 2.10
CA HIS A 74 8.55 0.94 3.42
C HIS A 74 7.26 1.21 4.22
N SER A 75 7.39 1.55 5.50
CA SER A 75 6.28 1.64 6.45
C SER A 75 5.55 2.98 6.49
N HIS A 76 5.84 3.93 5.60
CA HIS A 76 5.11 5.20 5.59
C HIS A 76 3.63 4.99 5.26
N PHE A 77 2.80 5.83 5.85
CA PHE A 77 1.34 5.68 5.90
C PHE A 77 0.67 5.61 4.51
N ASP A 78 1.21 6.30 3.53
CA ASP A 78 0.71 6.37 2.16
C ASP A 78 1.08 5.15 1.30
N HIS A 79 2.00 4.30 1.80
CA HIS A 79 2.41 3.05 1.17
C HIS A 79 1.86 1.81 1.87
N SER A 80 1.69 1.88 3.19
CA SER A 80 1.45 0.69 4.02
C SER A 80 0.02 0.57 4.56
N GLY A 81 -0.82 1.59 4.35
CA GLY A 81 -2.13 1.71 5.00
C GLY A 81 -3.11 0.57 4.71
N GLY A 82 -3.07 -0.01 3.51
CA GLY A 82 -3.94 -1.11 3.09
C GLY A 82 -3.37 -2.51 3.30
N LEU A 83 -2.13 -2.67 3.80
CA LEU A 83 -1.47 -3.98 3.90
C LEU A 83 -2.23 -4.97 4.79
N TYR A 84 -2.98 -4.49 5.77
CA TYR A 84 -3.78 -5.32 6.69
C TYR A 84 -4.79 -6.24 5.99
N GLU A 85 -5.19 -5.93 4.76
CA GLU A 85 -6.18 -6.71 4.01
C GLU A 85 -5.61 -8.02 3.44
N PHE A 86 -4.30 -8.11 3.28
CA PHE A 86 -3.65 -9.24 2.62
C PHE A 86 -3.26 -10.34 3.63
N LYS A 87 -3.30 -11.61 3.18
CA LYS A 87 -2.91 -12.77 3.99
C LYS A 87 -1.39 -12.93 4.06
N THR A 88 -0.70 -12.79 2.93
CA THR A 88 0.76 -12.81 2.83
C THR A 88 1.24 -11.38 2.76
N ARG A 89 1.96 -10.94 3.78
CA ARG A 89 2.39 -9.56 4.00
C ARG A 89 3.88 -9.52 4.25
N CYS A 90 4.60 -8.80 3.39
CA CYS A 90 6.04 -8.76 3.42
C CYS A 90 6.56 -7.32 3.54
N CYS A 91 7.67 -7.16 4.24
CA CYS A 91 8.49 -5.96 4.24
C CYS A 91 9.91 -6.29 4.67
N HIS A 92 10.79 -5.31 4.59
CA HIS A 92 12.13 -5.45 5.15
C HIS A 92 12.08 -5.62 6.69
N PRO A 93 12.99 -6.41 7.32
CA PRO A 93 13.01 -6.64 8.77
C PRO A 93 13.02 -5.36 9.62
N VAL A 94 13.68 -4.30 9.14
CA VAL A 94 13.74 -3.00 9.82
C VAL A 94 12.38 -2.31 9.93
N GLU A 95 11.48 -2.52 8.95
CA GLU A 95 10.13 -1.92 8.93
C GLU A 95 9.10 -2.75 9.72
N ALA A 96 9.37 -4.04 9.95
CA ALA A 96 8.41 -4.95 10.58
C ALA A 96 7.95 -4.51 11.99
N PRO A 97 8.79 -3.96 12.87
CA PRO A 97 8.33 -3.42 14.16
C PRO A 97 7.32 -2.27 14.02
N THR A 98 7.53 -1.38 13.05
CA THR A 98 6.59 -0.29 12.73
C THR A 98 5.25 -0.86 12.27
N MET A 99 5.26 -1.85 11.39
CA MET A 99 4.03 -2.49 10.91
C MET A 99 3.28 -3.24 12.01
N ALA A 100 3.97 -3.84 12.97
CA ALA A 100 3.35 -4.54 14.10
C ALA A 100 2.73 -3.57 15.12
N ALA A 101 3.33 -2.40 15.34
CA ALA A 101 2.89 -1.39 16.30
C ALA A 101 3.02 0.03 15.71
N PRO A 102 2.19 0.35 14.69
CA PRO A 102 2.24 1.65 14.04
C PRO A 102 1.75 2.75 14.98
N THR A 103 2.41 3.89 14.87
CA THR A 103 2.01 5.16 15.48
C THR A 103 1.99 6.23 14.42
N LEU A 104 1.38 7.37 14.67
CA LEU A 104 1.43 8.49 13.72
C LEU A 104 2.89 8.90 13.44
N ALA A 105 3.76 8.87 14.45
CA ALA A 105 5.15 9.27 14.31
C ALA A 105 6.00 8.27 13.50
N ASN A 106 5.92 6.96 13.81
CA ASN A 106 6.78 5.99 13.13
C ASN A 106 6.31 5.63 11.70
N THR A 107 5.05 5.95 11.37
CA THR A 107 4.51 5.86 10.00
C THR A 107 4.54 7.21 9.27
N VAL A 108 5.08 8.26 9.89
CA VAL A 108 5.17 9.63 9.34
C VAL A 108 3.80 10.29 9.09
N ALA A 109 2.73 9.76 9.65
CA ALA A 109 1.38 10.29 9.50
C ALA A 109 1.12 11.57 10.35
N ASP A 110 2.01 11.89 11.30
CA ASP A 110 1.94 13.09 12.17
C ASP A 110 2.46 14.38 11.52
N THR A 111 3.02 14.29 10.32
CA THR A 111 3.64 15.43 9.61
C THR A 111 2.65 16.46 9.06
N GLY A 112 1.35 16.26 9.30
CA GLY A 112 0.30 17.13 8.79
C GLY A 112 -0.02 16.93 7.31
N TYR A 113 0.45 15.85 6.70
CA TYR A 113 0.11 15.50 5.32
C TYR A 113 -1.34 15.00 5.20
N VAL A 114 -1.84 14.28 6.20
CA VAL A 114 -3.23 13.82 6.22
C VAL A 114 -4.16 14.96 6.64
N ARG A 115 -4.52 15.79 5.67
CA ARG A 115 -5.35 16.99 5.86
C ARG A 115 -6.29 17.21 4.68
N ALA A 116 -7.24 18.12 4.86
CA ALA A 116 -8.28 18.38 3.86
C ALA A 116 -7.73 18.66 2.45
N GLU A 117 -6.62 19.40 2.33
CA GLU A 117 -6.04 19.80 1.04
C GLU A 117 -5.44 18.60 0.27
N ALA A 118 -5.13 17.52 0.97
CA ALA A 118 -4.64 16.30 0.33
C ALA A 118 -5.74 15.45 -0.34
N PHE A 119 -7.01 15.79 -0.13
CA PHE A 119 -8.14 15.02 -0.63
C PHE A 119 -9.02 15.88 -1.55
N THR A 120 -9.42 15.36 -2.69
CA THR A 120 -10.41 15.99 -3.59
C THR A 120 -11.84 15.48 -3.31
N ALA A 121 -11.98 14.26 -2.76
CA ALA A 121 -13.22 13.68 -2.27
C ALA A 121 -12.96 12.96 -0.93
N LEU A 122 -14.01 12.62 -0.20
CA LEU A 122 -13.91 11.81 1.02
C LEU A 122 -14.05 10.33 0.69
N PRO A 123 -13.33 9.43 1.39
CA PRO A 123 -13.45 8.01 1.16
C PRO A 123 -14.81 7.45 1.59
N TYR A 124 -15.43 8.02 2.62
CA TYR A 124 -16.76 7.64 3.12
C TYR A 124 -17.36 8.80 3.94
N GLU A 125 -18.65 8.72 4.20
CA GLU A 125 -19.36 9.70 5.03
C GLU A 125 -18.83 9.70 6.47
N GLY A 126 -18.55 10.88 7.01
CA GLY A 126 -18.00 11.03 8.36
C GLY A 126 -16.49 10.80 8.48
N PHE A 127 -15.76 10.62 7.38
CA PHE A 127 -14.30 10.53 7.43
C PHE A 127 -13.68 11.77 8.09
N SER A 128 -12.79 11.52 9.05
CA SER A 128 -12.04 12.54 9.76
C SER A 128 -10.53 12.37 9.55
N TYR A 129 -9.90 13.40 9.03
CA TYR A 129 -8.44 13.40 8.84
C TYR A 129 -7.67 13.24 10.15
N LYS A 130 -8.26 13.70 11.27
CA LYS A 130 -7.63 13.64 12.60
C LYS A 130 -7.65 12.24 13.21
N ASP A 131 -8.56 11.40 12.74
CA ASP A 131 -8.73 10.04 13.24
C ASP A 131 -8.04 9.01 12.34
N TYR A 132 -7.30 9.49 11.33
CA TYR A 132 -6.51 8.62 10.47
C TYR A 132 -5.36 7.96 11.22
N PHE A 133 -5.16 6.68 10.99
CA PHE A 133 -4.03 5.90 11.48
C PHE A 133 -3.78 4.69 10.58
N VAL A 134 -2.55 4.19 10.56
CA VAL A 134 -2.22 2.90 9.95
C VAL A 134 -2.59 1.80 10.93
N ARG A 135 -3.31 0.78 10.46
CA ARG A 135 -3.73 -0.36 11.31
C ARG A 135 -2.53 -1.24 11.65
N PRO A 136 -2.43 -1.75 12.91
CA PRO A 136 -1.44 -2.77 13.23
C PRO A 136 -1.54 -3.96 12.29
N THR A 137 -0.42 -4.25 11.62
CA THR A 137 -0.36 -5.26 10.56
C THR A 137 0.91 -6.09 10.70
N PRO A 138 0.93 -7.09 11.60
CA PRO A 138 2.08 -7.96 11.75
C PRO A 138 2.47 -8.61 10.42
N ILE A 139 3.75 -8.57 10.10
CA ILE A 139 4.32 -9.12 8.87
C ILE A 139 4.36 -10.64 8.95
N THR A 140 4.08 -11.32 7.84
CA THR A 140 4.12 -12.79 7.76
C THR A 140 5.49 -13.29 7.32
N ASP A 141 6.13 -12.59 6.40
CA ASP A 141 7.41 -12.96 5.82
C ASP A 141 8.31 -11.71 5.67
N MET A 142 9.55 -11.81 6.08
CA MET A 142 10.51 -10.72 5.95
C MET A 142 11.33 -10.90 4.67
N LEU A 143 11.66 -9.77 4.04
CA LEU A 143 12.45 -9.72 2.80
C LEU A 143 13.69 -8.87 3.03
N ASP A 144 14.87 -9.45 2.82
CA ASP A 144 16.17 -8.80 2.98
C ASP A 144 16.91 -8.74 1.63
N GLU A 145 18.05 -8.05 1.61
CA GLU A 145 18.91 -7.94 0.44
C GLU A 145 19.22 -9.32 -0.16
N GLY A 146 18.94 -9.48 -1.45
CA GLY A 146 19.20 -10.71 -2.20
C GLY A 146 18.11 -11.77 -2.10
N ASP A 147 17.06 -11.55 -1.33
CA ASP A 147 15.88 -12.42 -1.38
C ASP A 147 15.16 -12.28 -2.73
N ALA A 148 14.35 -13.27 -3.09
CA ALA A 148 13.62 -13.28 -4.34
C ALA A 148 12.14 -13.64 -4.14
N ILE A 149 11.26 -12.98 -4.89
CA ILE A 149 9.83 -13.26 -4.94
C ILE A 149 9.52 -13.93 -6.28
N ASP A 150 9.29 -15.24 -6.26
CA ASP A 150 8.95 -16.02 -7.44
C ASP A 150 7.43 -16.05 -7.65
N LEU A 151 6.98 -15.61 -8.83
CA LEU A 151 5.58 -15.64 -9.27
C LEU A 151 5.29 -16.83 -10.21
N GLY A 152 6.30 -17.68 -10.47
CA GLY A 152 6.21 -18.89 -11.27
C GLY A 152 6.67 -18.71 -12.73
N ASP A 153 6.48 -17.56 -13.32
CA ASP A 153 6.92 -17.19 -14.68
C ASP A 153 7.85 -15.97 -14.69
N ARG A 154 7.98 -15.33 -13.56
CA ARG A 154 8.88 -14.18 -13.33
C ARG A 154 9.33 -14.13 -11.88
N VAL A 155 10.49 -13.55 -11.65
CA VAL A 155 11.11 -13.41 -10.33
C VAL A 155 11.44 -11.93 -10.11
N PHE A 156 11.23 -11.47 -8.90
CA PHE A 156 11.64 -10.15 -8.44
C PHE A 156 12.74 -10.31 -7.39
N ASP A 157 13.89 -9.73 -7.65
CA ASP A 157 14.98 -9.67 -6.68
C ASP A 157 14.74 -8.49 -5.73
N VAL A 158 14.98 -8.71 -4.44
CA VAL A 158 14.88 -7.68 -3.41
C VAL A 158 16.21 -6.95 -3.31
N MET A 159 16.15 -5.63 -3.40
CA MET A 159 17.29 -4.75 -3.18
C MET A 159 17.03 -3.85 -1.98
N HIS A 160 17.87 -3.90 -0.97
CA HIS A 160 17.79 -3.00 0.18
C HIS A 160 18.40 -1.64 -0.18
N LEU A 161 17.57 -0.62 -0.23
CA LEU A 161 17.92 0.74 -0.65
C LEU A 161 17.62 1.76 0.46
N PRO A 162 18.31 1.69 1.61
CA PRO A 162 18.05 2.60 2.73
C PRO A 162 18.36 4.05 2.35
N GLY A 163 17.53 4.96 2.84
CA GLY A 163 17.67 6.40 2.56
C GLY A 163 16.40 7.15 2.91
N HIS A 164 15.32 6.91 2.18
CA HIS A 164 14.01 7.49 2.46
C HIS A 164 13.42 6.92 3.77
N SER A 165 13.51 5.63 3.95
CA SER A 165 13.37 4.97 5.25
C SER A 165 14.56 4.02 5.49
N PRO A 166 14.83 3.59 6.73
CA PRO A 166 15.93 2.67 7.03
C PRO A 166 15.76 1.29 6.38
N GLY A 167 14.54 0.84 6.14
CA GLY A 167 14.24 -0.47 5.56
C GLY A 167 13.62 -0.39 4.16
N SER A 168 13.85 0.68 3.41
CA SER A 168 13.34 0.78 2.02
C SER A 168 13.90 -0.35 1.13
N ILE A 169 13.04 -1.01 0.35
CA ILE A 169 13.35 -2.04 -0.63
C ILE A 169 12.71 -1.72 -1.97
#